data_231600224a4dd3f26c52a18831a30f4b
#
_entry.id   231600224a4dd3f26c52a18831a30f4b
#
_cell.length_a   1.000
_cell.length_b   1.000
_cell.length_c   1.000
_cell.angle_alpha   90.00
_cell.angle_beta   90.00
_cell.angle_gamma   90.00
#
_symmetry.space_group_name_H-M   'P 1'
#
loop_
_entity.id
_entity.type
_entity.pdbx_description
1 polymer ?
#
loop_
_entity_poly.entity_id
_entity_poly.type
_entity_poly.pdbx_seq_one_letter_code
_entity_poly.pdbx_strand_id
1 'polypeptide(L)'
;MKAKVPETQNHTVRVEIPGIADRRQVHILNPASGGTKGGKAYEAAKRAIENTGGEIRISEKPGGIEDLTAELFAKDPFSHAIVYGGDGSVYEAVNGIMKSGNSRTGSFSVIPLGSGNDFSRYVNDSGVFQKAELNKIDIIKSTAYGVERYCANVMNMGFDCSVVWDTYTLKKYPLLKGSMAYFAGVAVEFLKKRTFDGKVTLFGCEALDPDDNKKVTSDEVMDQKILLCACANSRFYGGGFCAAPIASINDGMMDVLVVDDVTRLEFISLVGAYHEGTFIDDHGVMMEKFKKLLKYKRCRAIEIAGPERFCLDGEIFRAEGKIRGEIVPGALWFAAL
;
A
#
# COMPACT_ATOMS: atom_id res chain seq x y z
N MET A 1 -13.11 -50.76 31.88
CA MET A 1 -11.91 -50.49 31.03
C MET A 1 -12.27 -49.32 30.10
N LYS A 2 -11.76 -48.16 30.41
CA LYS A 2 -11.93 -46.98 29.52
C LYS A 2 -10.69 -46.95 28.62
N ALA A 3 -10.93 -47.04 27.32
CA ALA A 3 -9.88 -46.93 26.29
C ALA A 3 -9.31 -45.48 26.32
N LYS A 4 -8.01 -45.34 26.51
CA LYS A 4 -7.29 -44.07 26.31
C LYS A 4 -7.18 -43.83 24.80
N VAL A 5 -7.72 -42.67 24.37
CA VAL A 5 -7.46 -42.08 23.05
C VAL A 5 -6.02 -41.57 23.05
N PRO A 6 -5.19 -41.92 22.05
CA PRO A 6 -3.83 -41.35 22.00
C PRO A 6 -3.90 -39.87 21.65
N GLU A 7 -3.22 -39.04 22.44
CA GLU A 7 -2.93 -37.64 22.12
C GLU A 7 -2.09 -37.58 20.82
N THR A 8 -2.67 -37.06 19.75
CA THR A 8 -1.93 -36.67 18.55
C THR A 8 -1.04 -35.46 18.91
N GLN A 9 0.24 -35.70 19.05
CA GLN A 9 1.24 -34.64 19.13
C GLN A 9 1.25 -33.90 17.78
N ASN A 10 0.69 -32.68 17.76
CA ASN A 10 0.86 -31.75 16.65
C ASN A 10 2.33 -31.29 16.63
N HIS A 11 3.19 -31.99 15.92
CA HIS A 11 4.51 -31.48 15.56
C HIS A 11 4.34 -30.36 14.52
N THR A 12 4.24 -29.13 15.00
CA THR A 12 4.40 -27.95 14.14
C THR A 12 5.87 -27.93 13.69
N VAL A 13 6.13 -28.37 12.48
CA VAL A 13 7.44 -28.23 11.85
C VAL A 13 7.71 -26.74 11.73
N ARG A 14 8.63 -26.22 12.56
CA ARG A 14 9.13 -24.85 12.39
C ARG A 14 10.00 -24.85 11.14
N VAL A 15 9.51 -24.23 10.07
CA VAL A 15 10.32 -23.94 8.89
C VAL A 15 11.27 -22.81 9.26
N GLU A 16 12.57 -23.10 9.30
CA GLU A 16 13.58 -22.04 9.44
C GLU A 16 13.57 -21.19 8.19
N ILE A 17 13.49 -19.88 8.36
CA ILE A 17 13.52 -18.90 7.28
C ILE A 17 14.97 -18.48 7.06
N PRO A 18 15.61 -18.82 5.92
CA PRO A 18 16.98 -18.42 5.63
C PRO A 18 17.16 -16.90 5.63
N GLY A 19 18.33 -16.43 6.06
CA GLY A 19 18.71 -15.01 5.92
C GLY A 19 18.79 -14.60 4.44
N ILE A 20 18.80 -13.29 4.19
CA ILE A 20 18.81 -12.75 2.81
C ILE A 20 20.05 -13.23 2.00
N ALA A 21 21.21 -13.35 2.65
CA ALA A 21 22.45 -13.79 2.03
C ALA A 21 22.43 -15.27 1.58
N ASP A 22 21.61 -16.09 2.23
CA ASP A 22 21.50 -17.53 1.95
C ASP A 22 20.41 -17.85 0.92
N ARG A 23 19.74 -16.81 0.40
CA ARG A 23 18.66 -16.95 -0.58
C ARG A 23 19.19 -16.78 -1.98
N ARG A 24 18.59 -17.52 -2.94
CA ARG A 24 18.76 -17.19 -4.35
C ARG A 24 18.17 -15.82 -4.62
N GLN A 25 19.02 -14.88 -5.07
CA GLN A 25 18.62 -13.52 -5.39
C GLN A 25 18.32 -13.40 -6.88
N VAL A 26 17.17 -12.81 -7.21
CA VAL A 26 16.71 -12.59 -8.59
C VAL A 26 16.35 -11.13 -8.75
N HIS A 27 17.01 -10.43 -9.67
CA HIS A 27 16.76 -9.04 -10.00
C HIS A 27 15.63 -8.94 -11.03
N ILE A 28 14.54 -8.28 -10.66
CA ILE A 28 13.37 -8.08 -11.52
C ILE A 28 13.28 -6.62 -11.91
N LEU A 29 13.48 -6.33 -13.19
CA LEU A 29 13.60 -4.97 -13.71
C LEU A 29 12.36 -4.57 -14.50
N ASN A 30 11.87 -3.33 -14.23
CA ASN A 30 10.80 -2.69 -14.99
C ASN A 30 11.38 -1.57 -15.90
N PRO A 31 11.51 -1.80 -17.22
CA PRO A 31 12.02 -0.78 -18.14
C PRO A 31 11.13 0.46 -18.27
N ALA A 32 9.84 0.33 -17.95
CA ALA A 32 8.88 1.44 -18.02
C ALA A 32 8.92 2.36 -16.79
N SER A 33 9.65 2.01 -15.74
CA SER A 33 9.74 2.82 -14.51
C SER A 33 10.47 4.15 -14.74
N GLY A 34 9.94 5.23 -14.12
CA GLY A 34 10.58 6.55 -14.12
C GLY A 34 10.56 7.32 -15.44
N GLY A 35 9.86 6.83 -16.46
CA GLY A 35 9.78 7.48 -17.78
C GLY A 35 11.14 7.73 -18.42
N THR A 36 11.33 8.89 -19.07
CA THR A 36 12.60 9.22 -19.77
C THR A 36 13.79 9.37 -18.84
N LYS A 37 13.59 9.75 -17.58
CA LYS A 37 14.66 9.81 -16.57
C LYS A 37 14.99 8.43 -16.01
N GLY A 38 13.99 7.54 -15.90
CA GLY A 38 14.16 6.17 -15.42
C GLY A 38 14.98 5.30 -16.37
N GLY A 39 14.93 5.55 -17.68
CA GLY A 39 15.69 4.79 -18.67
C GLY A 39 17.21 4.76 -18.41
N LYS A 40 17.80 5.89 -17.98
CA LYS A 40 19.24 5.93 -17.62
C LYS A 40 19.54 5.14 -16.34
N ALA A 41 18.68 5.27 -15.31
CA ALA A 41 18.83 4.55 -14.05
C ALA A 41 18.61 3.04 -14.24
N TYR A 42 17.62 2.66 -15.04
CA TYR A 42 17.40 1.28 -15.47
C TYR A 42 18.61 0.66 -16.15
N GLU A 43 19.18 1.36 -17.18
CA GLU A 43 20.36 0.87 -17.89
C GLU A 43 21.59 0.76 -16.99
N ALA A 44 21.78 1.72 -16.07
CA ALA A 44 22.86 1.66 -15.10
C ALA A 44 22.71 0.47 -14.13
N ALA A 45 21.52 0.25 -13.62
CA ALA A 45 21.21 -0.87 -12.75
C ALA A 45 21.44 -2.22 -13.47
N LYS A 46 20.90 -2.36 -14.69
CA LYS A 46 21.07 -3.56 -15.51
C LYS A 46 22.55 -3.89 -15.72
N ARG A 47 23.37 -2.93 -16.15
CA ARG A 47 24.81 -3.12 -16.34
C ARG A 47 25.53 -3.51 -15.05
N ALA A 48 25.18 -2.89 -13.93
CA ALA A 48 25.79 -3.20 -12.64
C ALA A 48 25.51 -4.67 -12.24
N ILE A 49 24.29 -5.16 -12.46
CA ILE A 49 23.91 -6.55 -12.16
C ILE A 49 24.63 -7.52 -13.12
N GLU A 50 24.66 -7.22 -14.42
CA GLU A 50 25.35 -8.04 -15.43
C GLU A 50 26.84 -8.18 -15.10
N ASN A 51 27.49 -7.12 -14.63
CA ASN A 51 28.90 -7.15 -14.22
C ASN A 51 29.17 -8.03 -13.00
N THR A 52 28.18 -8.27 -12.15
CA THR A 52 28.30 -9.17 -10.98
C THR A 52 27.82 -10.59 -11.27
N GLY A 53 27.32 -10.86 -12.48
CA GLY A 53 26.77 -12.16 -12.87
C GLY A 53 25.42 -12.47 -12.20
N GLY A 54 24.68 -11.44 -11.73
CA GLY A 54 23.38 -11.60 -11.12
C GLY A 54 22.29 -12.09 -12.08
N GLU A 55 21.35 -12.90 -11.59
CA GLU A 55 20.20 -13.35 -12.40
C GLU A 55 19.24 -12.19 -12.64
N ILE A 56 18.97 -11.87 -13.90
CA ILE A 56 18.06 -10.79 -14.30
C ILE A 56 16.81 -11.36 -14.97
N ARG A 57 15.64 -10.80 -14.59
CA ARG A 57 14.38 -10.97 -15.30
C ARG A 57 13.81 -9.60 -15.62
N ILE A 58 13.31 -9.40 -16.83
CA ILE A 58 12.83 -8.13 -17.34
C ILE A 58 11.32 -8.24 -17.59
N SER A 59 10.57 -7.28 -17.04
CA SER A 59 9.14 -7.15 -17.31
C SER A 59 8.94 -6.58 -18.72
N GLU A 60 8.26 -7.33 -19.59
CA GLU A 60 8.04 -6.94 -20.99
C GLU A 60 6.68 -6.26 -21.23
N LYS A 61 5.79 -6.29 -20.24
CA LYS A 61 4.41 -5.79 -20.35
C LYS A 61 3.88 -5.34 -18.98
N PRO A 62 2.84 -4.51 -18.92
CA PRO A 62 2.09 -4.29 -17.67
C PRO A 62 1.62 -5.63 -17.07
N GLY A 63 1.73 -5.78 -15.76
CA GLY A 63 1.49 -7.04 -15.04
C GLY A 63 2.65 -8.05 -15.13
N GLY A 64 3.72 -7.73 -15.85
CA GLY A 64 4.83 -8.65 -16.06
C GLY A 64 5.62 -8.97 -14.79
N ILE A 65 5.73 -8.03 -13.85
CA ILE A 65 6.37 -8.27 -12.55
C ILE A 65 5.52 -9.23 -11.70
N GLU A 66 4.20 -9.12 -11.74
CA GLU A 66 3.29 -10.06 -11.06
C GLU A 66 3.52 -11.49 -11.56
N ASP A 67 3.58 -11.67 -12.89
CA ASP A 67 3.81 -12.99 -13.49
C ASP A 67 5.21 -13.53 -13.11
N LEU A 68 6.25 -12.70 -13.21
CA LEU A 68 7.63 -13.09 -12.90
C LEU A 68 7.83 -13.48 -11.43
N THR A 69 7.24 -12.71 -10.51
CA THR A 69 7.33 -13.02 -9.07
C THR A 69 6.49 -14.23 -8.72
N ALA A 70 5.29 -14.38 -9.28
CA ALA A 70 4.47 -15.57 -9.07
C ALA A 70 5.20 -16.85 -9.53
N GLU A 71 5.80 -16.80 -10.71
CA GLU A 71 6.58 -17.93 -11.24
C GLU A 71 7.82 -18.24 -10.39
N LEU A 72 8.57 -17.20 -9.99
CA LEU A 72 9.76 -17.34 -9.17
C LEU A 72 9.45 -18.09 -7.88
N PHE A 73 8.48 -17.56 -7.10
CA PHE A 73 8.17 -18.12 -5.79
C PHE A 73 7.39 -19.43 -5.84
N ALA A 74 6.69 -19.73 -6.95
CA ALA A 74 6.09 -21.05 -7.16
C ALA A 74 7.16 -22.12 -7.37
N LYS A 75 8.26 -21.79 -8.07
CA LYS A 75 9.38 -22.72 -8.35
C LYS A 75 10.37 -22.81 -7.21
N ASP A 76 10.67 -21.70 -6.57
CA ASP A 76 11.65 -21.61 -5.48
C ASP A 76 11.11 -20.70 -4.36
N PRO A 77 10.38 -21.30 -3.38
CA PRO A 77 9.69 -20.56 -2.32
C PRO A 77 10.60 -19.72 -1.42
N PHE A 78 11.89 -20.02 -1.35
CA PHE A 78 12.85 -19.31 -0.51
C PHE A 78 13.69 -18.28 -1.24
N SER A 79 13.38 -17.99 -2.51
CA SER A 79 14.06 -16.92 -3.25
C SER A 79 13.88 -15.56 -2.62
N HIS A 80 14.73 -14.62 -3.01
CA HIS A 80 14.64 -13.19 -2.72
C HIS A 80 14.55 -12.41 -4.04
N ALA A 81 13.44 -11.68 -4.24
CA ALA A 81 13.25 -10.84 -5.41
C ALA A 81 13.72 -9.40 -5.12
N ILE A 82 14.65 -8.88 -5.91
CA ILE A 82 15.06 -7.48 -5.87
C ILE A 82 14.37 -6.77 -7.02
N VAL A 83 13.34 -5.97 -6.69
CA VAL A 83 12.46 -5.30 -7.65
C VAL A 83 12.96 -3.90 -7.96
N TYR A 84 13.28 -3.65 -9.22
CA TYR A 84 13.71 -2.35 -9.71
C TYR A 84 12.55 -1.63 -10.36
N GLY A 85 11.96 -0.67 -9.64
CA GLY A 85 10.75 0.00 -10.12
C GLY A 85 10.19 1.04 -9.17
N GLY A 86 8.98 1.51 -9.43
CA GLY A 86 8.21 2.41 -8.57
C GLY A 86 7.08 1.67 -7.84
N ASP A 87 6.13 2.43 -7.29
CA ASP A 87 5.02 1.90 -6.48
C ASP A 87 4.16 0.87 -7.24
N GLY A 88 3.90 1.07 -8.55
CA GLY A 88 3.24 0.07 -9.39
C GLY A 88 4.01 -1.25 -9.50
N SER A 89 5.35 -1.20 -9.50
CA SER A 89 6.19 -2.41 -9.50
C SER A 89 6.14 -3.13 -8.15
N VAL A 90 6.04 -2.39 -7.06
CA VAL A 90 5.81 -2.95 -5.71
C VAL A 90 4.45 -3.64 -5.65
N TYR A 91 3.40 -2.97 -6.15
CA TYR A 91 2.06 -3.52 -6.23
C TYR A 91 2.03 -4.85 -7.01
N GLU A 92 2.60 -4.89 -8.21
CA GLU A 92 2.68 -6.10 -9.02
C GLU A 92 3.48 -7.21 -8.29
N ALA A 93 4.61 -6.89 -7.67
CA ALA A 93 5.43 -7.85 -6.94
C ALA A 93 4.68 -8.48 -5.75
N VAL A 94 4.00 -7.65 -4.94
CA VAL A 94 3.17 -8.11 -3.83
C VAL A 94 2.09 -9.08 -4.32
N ASN A 95 1.36 -8.71 -5.38
CA ASN A 95 0.31 -9.57 -5.93
C ASN A 95 0.87 -10.89 -6.49
N GLY A 96 2.03 -10.86 -7.14
CA GLY A 96 2.67 -12.07 -7.64
C GLY A 96 3.15 -13.01 -6.52
N ILE A 97 3.75 -12.47 -5.46
CA ILE A 97 4.15 -13.27 -4.29
C ILE A 97 2.92 -13.89 -3.63
N MET A 98 1.84 -13.13 -3.44
CA MET A 98 0.60 -13.65 -2.86
C MET A 98 -0.03 -14.73 -3.74
N LYS A 99 -0.07 -14.52 -5.06
CA LYS A 99 -0.57 -15.48 -6.06
C LYS A 99 0.20 -16.79 -6.07
N SER A 100 1.51 -16.76 -5.76
CA SER A 100 2.35 -17.97 -5.70
C SER A 100 1.97 -18.93 -4.56
N GLY A 101 1.24 -18.45 -3.54
CA GLY A 101 0.95 -19.20 -2.32
C GLY A 101 2.12 -19.32 -1.33
N ASN A 102 3.29 -18.74 -1.66
CA ASN A 102 4.52 -18.84 -0.88
C ASN A 102 4.94 -17.54 -0.18
N SER A 103 3.96 -16.69 0.13
CA SER A 103 4.20 -15.39 0.77
C SER A 103 4.89 -15.48 2.14
N ARG A 104 4.73 -16.61 2.84
CA ARG A 104 5.33 -16.83 4.16
C ARG A 104 6.81 -17.22 4.12
N THR A 105 7.33 -17.56 2.95
CA THR A 105 8.72 -18.02 2.75
C THR A 105 9.50 -17.12 1.80
N GLY A 106 8.86 -16.63 0.75
CA GLY A 106 9.43 -15.68 -0.20
C GLY A 106 9.71 -14.32 0.43
N SER A 107 10.71 -13.62 -0.09
CA SER A 107 11.04 -12.27 0.36
C SER A 107 11.36 -11.35 -0.81
N PHE A 108 11.22 -10.03 -0.59
CA PHE A 108 11.58 -9.07 -1.62
C PHE A 108 12.24 -7.81 -1.04
N SER A 109 12.91 -7.09 -1.93
CA SER A 109 13.46 -5.75 -1.71
C SER A 109 13.08 -4.86 -2.88
N VAL A 110 13.19 -3.55 -2.70
CA VAL A 110 12.88 -2.56 -3.75
C VAL A 110 14.04 -1.60 -3.95
N ILE A 111 14.43 -1.43 -5.22
CA ILE A 111 15.30 -0.35 -5.68
C ILE A 111 14.42 0.68 -6.40
N PRO A 112 14.26 1.89 -5.85
CA PRO A 112 13.32 2.86 -6.35
C PRO A 112 13.79 3.48 -7.67
N LEU A 113 13.07 3.20 -8.76
CA LEU A 113 13.28 3.80 -10.08
C LEU A 113 12.04 4.56 -10.58
N GLY A 114 10.98 4.63 -9.78
CA GLY A 114 9.73 5.31 -10.11
C GLY A 114 9.78 6.83 -9.89
N SER A 115 8.66 7.50 -10.14
CA SER A 115 8.50 8.94 -9.92
C SER A 115 7.95 9.27 -8.52
N GLY A 116 7.14 8.41 -7.92
CA GLY A 116 6.59 8.55 -6.56
C GLY A 116 7.50 7.93 -5.52
N ASN A 117 7.64 6.62 -5.58
CA ASN A 117 8.44 5.80 -4.66
C ASN A 117 8.01 5.95 -3.19
N ASP A 118 6.71 6.02 -2.96
CA ASP A 118 6.12 6.27 -1.65
C ASP A 118 6.42 5.14 -0.67
N PHE A 119 6.36 3.87 -1.13
CA PHE A 119 6.77 2.71 -0.34
C PHE A 119 8.24 2.80 0.09
N SER A 120 9.14 3.12 -0.84
CA SER A 120 10.58 3.25 -0.55
C SER A 120 10.87 4.44 0.37
N ARG A 121 10.10 5.53 0.25
CA ARG A 121 10.17 6.68 1.17
C ARG A 121 9.85 6.23 2.58
N TYR A 122 8.74 5.51 2.77
CA TYR A 122 8.38 4.97 4.08
C TYR A 122 9.48 4.07 4.66
N VAL A 123 10.00 3.15 3.85
CA VAL A 123 11.10 2.25 4.28
C VAL A 123 12.30 3.03 4.81
N ASN A 124 12.69 4.10 4.12
CA ASN A 124 13.85 4.91 4.49
C ASN A 124 13.59 5.81 5.71
N ASP A 125 12.38 6.37 5.83
CA ASP A 125 12.07 7.42 6.81
C ASP A 125 11.48 6.86 8.11
N SER A 126 10.93 5.64 8.10
CA SER A 126 10.21 5.08 9.25
C SER A 126 11.10 4.68 10.42
N GLY A 127 12.37 4.37 10.17
CA GLY A 127 13.27 3.79 11.15
C GLY A 127 12.93 2.35 11.57
N VAL A 128 11.91 1.74 10.95
CA VAL A 128 11.43 0.38 11.26
C VAL A 128 12.38 -0.68 10.71
N PHE A 129 13.07 -0.40 9.60
CA PHE A 129 13.86 -1.38 8.88
C PHE A 129 15.37 -1.18 9.12
N GLN A 130 16.05 -2.27 9.48
CA GLN A 130 17.51 -2.34 9.40
C GLN A 130 17.91 -2.88 8.02
N LYS A 131 19.05 -2.37 7.49
CA LYS A 131 19.53 -2.80 6.17
C LYS A 131 19.89 -4.28 6.16
N ALA A 132 19.51 -4.95 5.09
CA ALA A 132 19.75 -6.36 4.82
C ALA A 132 19.14 -7.33 5.86
N GLU A 133 18.24 -6.87 6.72
CA GLU A 133 17.47 -7.72 7.62
C GLU A 133 16.07 -8.01 7.08
N LEU A 134 15.63 -9.26 7.24
CA LEU A 134 14.28 -9.68 6.87
C LEU A 134 13.28 -9.27 7.96
N ASN A 135 12.34 -8.45 7.57
CA ASN A 135 11.24 -8.01 8.43
C ASN A 135 9.91 -8.48 7.84
N LYS A 136 9.00 -8.91 8.71
CA LYS A 136 7.63 -9.15 8.29
C LYS A 136 6.91 -7.82 8.11
N ILE A 137 6.20 -7.72 7.00
CA ILE A 137 5.32 -6.59 6.73
C ILE A 137 3.88 -7.06 6.55
N ASP A 138 2.98 -6.20 6.94
CA ASP A 138 1.55 -6.35 6.72
C ASP A 138 1.21 -5.89 5.29
N ILE A 139 0.07 -6.32 4.78
CA ILE A 139 -0.50 -5.81 3.53
C ILE A 139 -2.00 -5.65 3.68
N ILE A 140 -2.59 -4.78 2.88
CA ILE A 140 -4.05 -4.69 2.77
C ILE A 140 -4.51 -5.67 1.69
N LYS A 141 -5.39 -6.60 2.06
CA LYS A 141 -6.15 -7.43 1.15
C LYS A 141 -7.45 -6.72 0.82
N SER A 142 -7.69 -6.46 -0.44
CA SER A 142 -8.95 -5.92 -0.94
C SER A 142 -9.76 -7.02 -1.62
N THR A 143 -11.06 -7.08 -1.28
CA THR A 143 -12.02 -7.96 -1.94
C THR A 143 -13.17 -7.12 -2.49
N ALA A 144 -13.34 -7.17 -3.80
CA ALA A 144 -14.45 -6.57 -4.51
C ALA A 144 -14.90 -7.52 -5.64
N TYR A 145 -16.19 -7.79 -5.80
CA TYR A 145 -16.72 -8.74 -6.82
C TYR A 145 -16.17 -10.15 -6.77
N GLY A 146 -15.75 -10.64 -5.61
CA GLY A 146 -15.10 -11.93 -5.49
C GLY A 146 -13.67 -11.97 -6.05
N VAL A 147 -13.12 -10.82 -6.47
CA VAL A 147 -11.73 -10.68 -6.88
C VAL A 147 -10.92 -10.17 -5.69
N GLU A 148 -9.85 -10.88 -5.38
CA GLU A 148 -8.90 -10.52 -4.34
C GLU A 148 -7.67 -9.84 -4.97
N ARG A 149 -7.26 -8.71 -4.38
CA ARG A 149 -6.02 -7.99 -4.71
C ARG A 149 -5.37 -7.47 -3.44
N TYR A 150 -4.10 -7.17 -3.53
CA TYR A 150 -3.28 -6.78 -2.39
C TYR A 150 -2.55 -5.47 -2.68
N CYS A 151 -2.41 -4.62 -1.67
CA CYS A 151 -1.57 -3.43 -1.75
C CYS A 151 -0.69 -3.27 -0.50
N ALA A 152 0.48 -2.69 -0.69
CA ALA A 152 1.46 -2.49 0.37
C ALA A 152 1.28 -1.14 1.08
N ASN A 153 0.83 -0.10 0.35
CA ASN A 153 0.71 1.25 0.89
C ASN A 153 -0.72 1.63 1.24
N VAL A 154 -1.57 1.86 0.23
CA VAL A 154 -2.87 2.52 0.41
C VAL A 154 -3.93 1.96 -0.52
N MET A 155 -5.09 1.67 0.05
CA MET A 155 -6.35 1.55 -0.66
C MET A 155 -7.14 2.85 -0.50
N ASN A 156 -7.48 3.53 -1.60
CA ASN A 156 -8.19 4.81 -1.52
C ASN A 156 -9.36 4.92 -2.50
N MET A 157 -10.28 5.84 -2.20
CA MET A 157 -11.48 6.10 -2.99
C MET A 157 -11.94 7.56 -2.85
N GLY A 158 -12.75 8.02 -3.79
CA GLY A 158 -13.22 9.40 -3.86
C GLY A 158 -12.23 10.31 -4.59
N PHE A 159 -11.93 11.48 -4.01
CA PHE A 159 -11.12 12.53 -4.63
C PHE A 159 -9.78 12.01 -5.15
N ASP A 160 -9.01 11.32 -4.33
CA ASP A 160 -7.66 10.84 -4.70
C ASP A 160 -7.70 9.83 -5.84
N CYS A 161 -8.64 8.88 -5.80
CA CYS A 161 -8.85 7.94 -6.89
C CYS A 161 -9.25 8.65 -8.19
N SER A 162 -10.07 9.70 -8.09
CA SER A 162 -10.46 10.53 -9.23
C SER A 162 -9.29 11.31 -9.81
N VAL A 163 -8.38 11.83 -8.96
CA VAL A 163 -7.13 12.49 -9.40
C VAL A 163 -6.27 11.52 -10.18
N VAL A 164 -6.10 10.29 -9.72
CA VAL A 164 -5.35 9.25 -10.44
C VAL A 164 -6.00 8.98 -11.80
N TRP A 165 -7.32 8.82 -11.85
CA TRP A 165 -8.07 8.60 -13.09
C TRP A 165 -7.92 9.74 -14.09
N ASP A 166 -8.09 10.99 -13.63
CA ASP A 166 -7.95 12.16 -14.49
C ASP A 166 -6.50 12.32 -14.96
N THR A 167 -5.51 12.02 -14.10
CA THR A 167 -4.09 12.00 -14.48
C THR A 167 -3.81 11.02 -15.62
N TYR A 168 -4.33 9.79 -15.57
CA TYR A 168 -4.20 8.83 -16.68
C TYR A 168 -4.82 9.36 -17.96
N THR A 169 -5.97 10.03 -17.85
CA THR A 169 -6.67 10.60 -19.01
C THR A 169 -5.90 11.79 -19.57
N LEU A 170 -5.36 12.65 -18.73
CA LEU A 170 -4.61 13.86 -19.12
C LEU A 170 -3.23 13.55 -19.70
N LYS A 171 -2.58 12.46 -19.28
CA LYS A 171 -1.29 12.00 -19.86
C LYS A 171 -1.37 11.69 -21.36
N LYS A 172 -2.57 11.51 -21.92
CA LYS A 172 -2.77 11.35 -23.37
C LYS A 172 -2.48 12.64 -24.14
N TYR A 173 -2.50 13.80 -23.49
CA TYR A 173 -2.21 15.08 -24.14
C TYR A 173 -0.70 15.36 -24.12
N PRO A 174 -0.09 15.70 -25.29
CA PRO A 174 1.36 15.84 -25.41
C PRO A 174 2.01 16.86 -24.48
N LEU A 175 1.26 17.90 -24.10
CA LEU A 175 1.72 19.00 -23.23
C LEU A 175 1.64 18.67 -21.74
N LEU A 176 0.90 17.64 -21.34
CA LEU A 176 0.66 17.26 -19.95
C LEU A 176 1.38 15.93 -19.65
N LYS A 177 2.66 16.01 -19.30
CA LYS A 177 3.48 14.83 -18.97
C LYS A 177 4.00 14.88 -17.52
N GLY A 178 4.21 13.71 -16.92
CA GLY A 178 4.79 13.58 -15.59
C GLY A 178 3.97 14.26 -14.49
N SER A 179 4.62 15.02 -13.63
CA SER A 179 3.99 15.74 -12.51
C SER A 179 2.97 16.80 -12.94
N MET A 180 3.11 17.39 -14.13
CA MET A 180 2.14 18.37 -14.65
C MET A 180 0.75 17.75 -14.86
N ALA A 181 0.67 16.50 -15.35
CA ALA A 181 -0.61 15.81 -15.51
C ALA A 181 -1.26 15.53 -14.14
N TYR A 182 -0.46 15.22 -13.12
CA TYR A 182 -0.95 15.02 -11.77
C TYR A 182 -1.51 16.31 -11.17
N PHE A 183 -0.78 17.43 -11.22
CA PHE A 183 -1.28 18.72 -10.75
C PHE A 183 -2.53 19.19 -11.51
N ALA A 184 -2.60 18.93 -12.81
CA ALA A 184 -3.80 19.20 -13.59
C ALA A 184 -4.98 18.34 -13.13
N GLY A 185 -4.76 17.05 -12.83
CA GLY A 185 -5.76 16.16 -12.26
C GLY A 185 -6.29 16.68 -10.93
N VAL A 186 -5.40 17.09 -10.01
CA VAL A 186 -5.77 17.70 -8.73
C VAL A 186 -6.62 18.95 -8.94
N ALA A 187 -6.21 19.86 -9.85
CA ALA A 187 -6.95 21.08 -10.13
C ALA A 187 -8.35 20.79 -10.71
N VAL A 188 -8.45 19.82 -11.61
CA VAL A 188 -9.72 19.41 -12.20
C VAL A 188 -10.66 18.85 -11.14
N GLU A 189 -10.19 17.93 -10.30
CA GLU A 189 -11.03 17.36 -9.24
C GLU A 189 -11.36 18.38 -8.13
N PHE A 190 -10.46 19.28 -7.82
CA PHE A 190 -10.75 20.41 -6.93
C PHE A 190 -11.91 21.28 -7.44
N LEU A 191 -11.97 21.56 -8.77
CA LEU A 191 -13.06 22.29 -9.37
C LEU A 191 -14.36 21.49 -9.40
N LYS A 192 -14.28 20.19 -9.70
CA LYS A 192 -15.46 19.30 -9.75
C LYS A 192 -16.01 19.01 -8.34
N LYS A 193 -15.14 18.87 -7.35
CA LYS A 193 -15.46 18.52 -5.96
C LYS A 193 -16.47 17.36 -5.88
N ARG A 194 -16.08 16.22 -6.43
CA ARG A 194 -16.93 15.03 -6.43
C ARG A 194 -16.90 14.38 -5.06
N THR A 195 -18.09 14.23 -4.46
CA THR A 195 -18.32 13.43 -3.26
C THR A 195 -19.16 12.22 -3.62
N PHE A 196 -19.16 11.22 -2.76
CA PHE A 196 -20.08 10.09 -2.85
C PHE A 196 -20.79 9.86 -1.52
N ASP A 197 -22.02 9.33 -1.58
CA ASP A 197 -22.74 8.90 -0.39
C ASP A 197 -22.13 7.57 0.05
N GLY A 198 -21.37 7.59 1.16
CA GLY A 198 -20.56 6.48 1.62
C GLY A 198 -21.12 5.87 2.90
N LYS A 199 -21.35 4.56 2.88
CA LYS A 199 -21.56 3.77 4.11
C LYS A 199 -20.29 3.01 4.42
N VAL A 200 -19.61 3.41 5.49
CA VAL A 200 -18.35 2.84 5.96
C VAL A 200 -18.59 2.07 7.25
N THR A 201 -18.14 0.83 7.31
CA THR A 201 -18.11 0.04 8.54
C THR A 201 -16.67 -0.34 8.81
N LEU A 202 -16.16 0.05 9.97
CA LEU A 202 -14.82 -0.28 10.45
C LEU A 202 -14.95 -1.41 11.47
N PHE A 203 -14.07 -2.41 11.37
CA PHE A 203 -14.07 -3.58 12.24
C PHE A 203 -12.80 -3.64 13.08
N GLY A 204 -12.95 -3.90 14.38
CA GLY A 204 -11.83 -4.02 15.30
C GLY A 204 -11.02 -2.73 15.40
N CYS A 205 -11.72 -1.60 15.54
CA CYS A 205 -11.09 -0.30 15.77
C CYS A 205 -10.35 -0.28 17.10
N GLU A 206 -9.11 0.23 17.10
CA GLU A 206 -8.35 0.47 18.33
C GLU A 206 -8.58 1.89 18.83
N ALA A 207 -8.97 2.03 20.09
CA ALA A 207 -8.87 3.27 20.84
C ALA A 207 -7.89 3.06 21.99
N LEU A 208 -7.01 4.02 22.21
CA LEU A 208 -6.19 4.07 23.43
C LEU A 208 -7.02 4.78 24.51
N ASP A 209 -7.17 4.14 25.67
CA ASP A 209 -7.67 4.81 26.86
C ASP A 209 -6.52 5.64 27.45
N PRO A 210 -6.64 6.97 27.48
CA PRO A 210 -5.58 7.84 28.00
C PRO A 210 -5.22 7.56 29.46
N ASP A 211 -6.18 7.05 30.24
CA ASP A 211 -6.00 6.84 31.69
C ASP A 211 -5.44 5.45 32.04
N ASP A 212 -5.69 4.44 31.19
CA ASP A 212 -5.38 3.04 31.50
C ASP A 212 -4.46 2.34 30.48
N ASN A 213 -4.04 3.00 29.42
CA ASN A 213 -3.24 2.44 28.30
C ASN A 213 -3.82 1.15 27.70
N LYS A 214 -5.10 0.86 27.93
CA LYS A 214 -5.77 -0.32 27.39
C LYS A 214 -6.27 -0.05 25.98
N LYS A 215 -5.98 -0.97 25.09
CA LYS A 215 -6.59 -0.96 23.75
C LYS A 215 -8.02 -1.47 23.87
N VAL A 216 -8.98 -0.61 23.52
CA VAL A 216 -10.39 -0.98 23.38
C VAL A 216 -10.65 -1.28 21.92
N THR A 217 -11.27 -2.43 21.64
CA THR A 217 -11.68 -2.79 20.28
C THR A 217 -13.19 -2.63 20.15
N SER A 218 -13.62 -1.91 19.11
CA SER A 218 -15.04 -1.72 18.78
C SER A 218 -15.23 -1.67 17.27
N ASP A 219 -16.43 -1.91 16.83
CA ASP A 219 -16.82 -1.66 15.44
C ASP A 219 -17.48 -0.28 15.35
N GLU A 220 -17.22 0.44 14.27
CA GLU A 220 -17.79 1.77 14.04
C GLU A 220 -18.48 1.83 12.67
N VAL A 221 -19.59 2.54 12.59
CA VAL A 221 -20.35 2.76 11.36
C VAL A 221 -20.47 4.26 11.10
N MET A 222 -20.17 4.67 9.88
CA MET A 222 -20.34 6.02 9.37
C MET A 222 -21.20 5.96 8.11
N ASP A 223 -22.20 6.85 8.02
CA ASP A 223 -23.09 6.97 6.86
C ASP A 223 -23.18 8.47 6.52
N GLN A 224 -22.45 8.89 5.50
CA GLN A 224 -22.26 10.32 5.24
C GLN A 224 -21.75 10.58 3.82
N LYS A 225 -21.79 11.86 3.40
CA LYS A 225 -21.09 12.29 2.18
C LYS A 225 -19.59 12.35 2.42
N ILE A 226 -18.85 11.65 1.58
CA ILE A 226 -17.40 11.49 1.68
C ILE A 226 -16.75 12.13 0.47
N LEU A 227 -15.76 13.00 0.71
CA LEU A 227 -14.89 13.53 -0.33
C LEU A 227 -13.80 12.53 -0.69
N LEU A 228 -13.12 11.98 0.32
CA LEU A 228 -12.13 10.91 0.16
C LEU A 228 -12.12 9.97 1.36
N CYS A 229 -11.78 8.73 1.09
CA CYS A 229 -11.45 7.74 2.12
C CYS A 229 -10.13 7.07 1.72
N ALA A 230 -9.14 7.12 2.61
CA ALA A 230 -7.86 6.44 2.46
C ALA A 230 -7.67 5.43 3.58
N CYS A 231 -7.33 4.20 3.21
CA CYS A 231 -7.04 3.09 4.10
C CYS A 231 -5.57 2.77 3.93
N ALA A 232 -4.75 3.14 4.89
CA ALA A 232 -3.32 3.17 4.77
C ALA A 232 -2.65 2.08 5.63
N ASN A 233 -1.67 1.40 5.06
CA ASN A 233 -0.75 0.49 5.71
C ASN A 233 0.62 1.17 5.92
N SER A 234 0.91 2.22 5.15
CA SER A 234 2.11 3.04 5.28
C SER A 234 1.77 4.53 5.28
N ARG A 235 2.75 5.38 5.61
CA ARG A 235 2.51 6.83 5.83
C ARG A 235 2.25 7.61 4.55
N PHE A 236 2.86 7.20 3.43
CA PHE A 236 2.94 8.02 2.22
C PHE A 236 2.22 7.40 1.04
N TYR A 237 1.58 8.26 0.23
CA TYR A 237 1.07 7.91 -1.09
C TYR A 237 0.93 9.16 -1.98
N GLY A 238 0.58 8.95 -3.25
CA GLY A 238 0.30 10.05 -4.18
C GLY A 238 1.51 10.94 -4.50
N GLY A 239 2.75 10.42 -4.32
CA GLY A 239 3.99 11.15 -4.59
C GLY A 239 4.46 12.00 -3.39
N GLY A 240 4.17 11.56 -2.16
CA GLY A 240 4.71 12.13 -0.94
C GLY A 240 3.70 12.74 0.02
N PHE A 241 2.40 12.58 -0.21
CA PHE A 241 1.39 12.96 0.77
C PHE A 241 1.46 12.04 1.99
N CYS A 242 1.61 12.62 3.18
CA CYS A 242 1.67 11.91 4.46
C CYS A 242 0.26 11.73 5.04
N ALA A 243 -0.55 10.89 4.38
CA ALA A 243 -1.97 10.73 4.74
C ALA A 243 -2.21 9.96 6.04
N ALA A 244 -1.23 9.17 6.47
CA ALA A 244 -1.33 8.37 7.68
C ALA A 244 -0.05 8.49 8.51
N PRO A 245 0.17 9.64 9.19
CA PRO A 245 1.45 9.97 9.83
C PRO A 245 1.95 8.97 10.86
N ILE A 246 1.03 8.28 11.54
CA ILE A 246 1.34 7.28 12.57
C ILE A 246 1.25 5.84 12.08
N ALA A 247 0.96 5.60 10.80
CA ALA A 247 0.85 4.25 10.26
C ALA A 247 2.18 3.49 10.37
N SER A 248 2.06 2.19 10.65
CA SER A 248 3.18 1.27 10.72
C SER A 248 2.87 -0.03 10.00
N ILE A 249 3.72 -0.38 9.04
CA ILE A 249 3.52 -1.51 8.12
C ILE A 249 3.65 -2.90 8.78
N ASN A 250 3.83 -2.97 10.09
CA ASN A 250 4.07 -4.22 10.83
C ASN A 250 3.37 -4.29 12.18
N ASP A 251 2.29 -3.52 12.39
CA ASP A 251 1.57 -3.47 13.67
C ASP A 251 0.20 -4.16 13.65
N GLY A 252 -0.19 -4.73 12.50
CA GLY A 252 -1.43 -5.47 12.32
C GLY A 252 -2.66 -4.56 12.21
N MET A 253 -2.48 -3.26 11.95
CA MET A 253 -3.54 -2.28 11.86
C MET A 253 -3.50 -1.54 10.53
N MET A 254 -4.64 -1.02 10.15
CA MET A 254 -4.84 -0.14 9.00
C MET A 254 -5.31 1.21 9.52
N ASP A 255 -4.66 2.27 9.06
CA ASP A 255 -5.01 3.64 9.39
C ASP A 255 -6.02 4.18 8.38
N VAL A 256 -7.20 4.55 8.83
CA VAL A 256 -8.29 5.00 7.98
C VAL A 256 -8.55 6.48 8.18
N LEU A 257 -8.40 7.24 7.11
CA LEU A 257 -8.75 8.64 7.02
C LEU A 257 -10.02 8.81 6.19
N VAL A 258 -11.02 9.45 6.73
CA VAL A 258 -12.26 9.82 6.02
C VAL A 258 -12.40 11.34 6.07
N VAL A 259 -12.41 11.99 4.91
CA VAL A 259 -12.69 13.43 4.77
C VAL A 259 -14.13 13.60 4.34
N ASP A 260 -14.86 14.39 5.12
CA ASP A 260 -16.27 14.69 4.90
C ASP A 260 -16.48 15.59 3.66
N ASP A 261 -17.73 15.93 3.34
CA ASP A 261 -18.06 16.90 2.30
C ASP A 261 -17.68 18.33 2.76
N VAL A 262 -16.40 18.65 2.67
CA VAL A 262 -15.86 19.96 3.06
C VAL A 262 -16.04 21.00 1.97
N THR A 263 -16.13 22.28 2.34
CA THR A 263 -16.11 23.38 1.37
C THR A 263 -14.74 23.51 0.70
N ARG A 264 -14.65 24.24 -0.44
CA ARG A 264 -13.35 24.48 -1.10
C ARG A 264 -12.34 25.22 -0.22
N LEU A 265 -12.80 26.13 0.62
CA LEU A 265 -11.92 26.86 1.55
C LEU A 265 -11.40 25.96 2.66
N GLU A 266 -12.25 25.11 3.21
CA GLU A 266 -11.84 24.09 4.18
C GLU A 266 -10.86 23.10 3.54
N PHE A 267 -11.10 22.65 2.30
CA PHE A 267 -10.17 21.78 1.58
C PHE A 267 -8.79 22.44 1.42
N ILE A 268 -8.73 23.71 1.01
CA ILE A 268 -7.45 24.45 0.90
C ILE A 268 -6.75 24.52 2.26
N SER A 269 -7.48 24.72 3.35
CA SER A 269 -6.91 24.75 4.70
C SER A 269 -6.39 23.38 5.15
N LEU A 270 -6.99 22.30 4.66
CA LEU A 270 -6.64 20.93 5.01
C LEU A 270 -5.47 20.41 4.17
N VAL A 271 -5.39 20.77 2.86
CA VAL A 271 -4.49 20.10 1.91
C VAL A 271 -3.00 20.22 2.30
N GLY A 272 -2.58 21.35 2.86
CA GLY A 272 -1.20 21.52 3.36
C GLY A 272 -0.89 20.59 4.54
N ALA A 273 -1.77 20.59 5.54
CA ALA A 273 -1.64 19.71 6.69
C ALA A 273 -1.73 18.23 6.31
N TYR A 274 -2.55 17.90 5.32
CA TYR A 274 -2.67 16.55 4.77
C TYR A 274 -1.41 16.11 4.01
N HIS A 275 -0.80 17.03 3.26
CA HIS A 275 0.46 16.75 2.57
C HIS A 275 1.61 16.50 3.56
N GLU A 276 1.68 17.29 4.62
CA GLU A 276 2.75 17.23 5.62
C GLU A 276 2.47 16.21 6.75
N GLY A 277 1.24 15.72 6.87
CA GLY A 277 0.82 14.84 7.95
C GLY A 277 0.61 15.56 9.28
N THR A 278 0.52 16.89 9.28
CA THR A 278 0.45 17.72 10.51
C THR A 278 -0.96 17.92 11.04
N PHE A 279 -1.95 17.20 10.54
CA PHE A 279 -3.34 17.25 11.04
C PHE A 279 -3.57 16.42 12.31
N ILE A 280 -2.65 15.51 12.64
CA ILE A 280 -2.56 14.75 13.90
C ILE A 280 -1.13 14.84 14.44
N ASP A 281 -0.96 14.63 15.73
CA ASP A 281 0.35 14.49 16.36
C ASP A 281 0.85 13.03 16.38
N ASP A 282 2.07 12.82 16.93
CA ASP A 282 2.71 11.51 17.01
C ASP A 282 1.96 10.50 17.90
N HIS A 283 1.00 10.97 18.69
CA HIS A 283 0.13 10.15 19.54
C HIS A 283 -1.23 9.87 18.90
N GLY A 284 -1.46 10.37 17.67
CA GLY A 284 -2.73 10.21 16.97
C GLY A 284 -3.82 11.19 17.43
N VAL A 285 -3.47 12.21 18.19
CA VAL A 285 -4.41 13.24 18.62
C VAL A 285 -4.60 14.26 17.50
N MET A 286 -5.84 14.35 17.03
CA MET A 286 -6.19 15.25 15.93
C MET A 286 -6.22 16.71 16.38
N MET A 287 -5.65 17.61 15.55
CA MET A 287 -5.74 19.04 15.75
C MET A 287 -7.21 19.50 15.76
N GLU A 288 -7.60 20.32 16.72
CA GLU A 288 -8.98 20.75 16.97
C GLU A 288 -9.67 21.32 15.72
N LYS A 289 -8.94 22.13 14.93
CA LYS A 289 -9.47 22.76 13.70
C LYS A 289 -9.89 21.76 12.61
N PHE A 290 -9.37 20.51 12.63
CA PHE A 290 -9.66 19.50 11.62
C PHE A 290 -10.68 18.44 12.07
N LYS A 291 -11.00 18.34 13.37
CA LYS A 291 -11.93 17.34 13.92
C LYS A 291 -13.32 17.32 13.26
N LYS A 292 -13.75 18.46 12.71
CA LYS A 292 -15.04 18.58 11.98
C LYS A 292 -14.93 18.27 10.49
N LEU A 293 -13.72 18.20 9.94
CA LEU A 293 -13.47 18.05 8.51
C LEU A 293 -13.10 16.62 8.14
N LEU A 294 -12.46 15.91 9.07
CA LEU A 294 -11.98 14.57 8.84
C LEU A 294 -12.04 13.71 10.11
N LYS A 295 -12.06 12.41 9.88
CA LYS A 295 -11.96 11.38 10.92
C LYS A 295 -10.74 10.52 10.64
N TYR A 296 -9.96 10.24 11.68
CA TYR A 296 -8.82 9.34 11.62
C TYR A 296 -9.06 8.20 12.60
N LYS A 297 -8.98 6.97 12.12
CA LYS A 297 -9.24 5.75 12.88
C LYS A 297 -8.21 4.69 12.55
N ARG A 298 -7.99 3.78 13.49
CA ARG A 298 -7.18 2.59 13.28
C ARG A 298 -8.07 1.36 13.42
N CYS A 299 -8.03 0.46 12.45
CA CYS A 299 -8.87 -0.73 12.45
C CYS A 299 -8.19 -1.91 11.75
N ARG A 300 -8.80 -3.09 11.86
CA ARG A 300 -8.29 -4.31 11.21
C ARG A 300 -8.93 -4.57 9.86
N ALA A 301 -10.15 -4.11 9.68
CA ALA A 301 -10.84 -4.23 8.42
C ALA A 301 -11.85 -3.09 8.21
N ILE A 302 -12.20 -2.86 6.95
CA ILE A 302 -13.20 -1.89 6.51
C ILE A 302 -14.12 -2.53 5.48
N GLU A 303 -15.40 -2.21 5.53
CA GLU A 303 -16.32 -2.33 4.40
C GLU A 303 -16.81 -0.95 4.00
N ILE A 304 -16.78 -0.65 2.71
CA ILE A 304 -17.29 0.61 2.17
C ILE A 304 -18.17 0.36 0.95
N ALA A 305 -19.33 1.01 0.95
CA ALA A 305 -20.25 1.06 -0.19
C ALA A 305 -20.42 2.51 -0.63
N GLY A 306 -20.71 2.73 -1.91
CA GLY A 306 -20.98 4.05 -2.49
C GLY A 306 -20.01 4.53 -3.54
N PRO A 307 -18.69 4.31 -3.44
CA PRO A 307 -17.77 4.77 -4.48
C PRO A 307 -17.94 3.96 -5.77
N GLU A 308 -17.79 4.61 -6.92
CA GLU A 308 -17.78 3.95 -8.25
C GLU A 308 -16.44 3.32 -8.59
N ARG A 309 -15.37 3.79 -7.96
CA ARG A 309 -13.99 3.36 -8.18
C ARG A 309 -13.20 3.39 -6.88
N PHE A 310 -12.18 2.57 -6.85
CA PHE A 310 -11.16 2.59 -5.80
C PHE A 310 -9.78 2.35 -6.40
N CYS A 311 -8.74 2.74 -5.68
CA CYS A 311 -7.36 2.51 -6.08
C CYS A 311 -6.66 1.63 -5.06
N LEU A 312 -5.73 0.80 -5.53
CA LEU A 312 -4.77 0.04 -4.73
C LEU A 312 -3.37 0.42 -5.22
N ASP A 313 -2.59 1.11 -4.39
CA ASP A 313 -1.25 1.62 -4.73
C ASP A 313 -1.19 2.36 -6.08
N GLY A 314 -2.26 3.09 -6.44
CA GLY A 314 -2.39 3.83 -7.68
C GLY A 314 -3.03 3.07 -8.86
N GLU A 315 -3.26 1.75 -8.74
CA GLU A 315 -4.01 0.98 -9.73
C GLU A 315 -5.51 1.12 -9.50
N ILE A 316 -6.27 1.42 -10.58
CA ILE A 316 -7.68 1.79 -10.51
C ILE A 316 -8.58 0.59 -10.81
N PHE A 317 -9.56 0.38 -9.95
CA PHE A 317 -10.58 -0.65 -10.08
C PHE A 317 -11.99 -0.03 -10.09
N ARG A 318 -12.90 -0.65 -10.80
CA ARG A 318 -14.32 -0.33 -10.69
C ARG A 318 -14.88 -0.94 -9.41
N ALA A 319 -15.80 -0.22 -8.79
CA ALA A 319 -16.53 -0.69 -7.63
C ALA A 319 -18.02 -0.83 -7.98
N GLU A 320 -18.55 -2.05 -7.89
CA GLU A 320 -19.99 -2.32 -7.97
C GLU A 320 -20.37 -3.01 -6.66
N GLY A 321 -21.03 -2.30 -5.74
CA GLY A 321 -21.39 -2.81 -4.42
C GLY A 321 -20.35 -2.49 -3.35
N LYS A 322 -20.13 -3.44 -2.44
CA LYS A 322 -19.22 -3.25 -1.31
C LYS A 322 -17.78 -3.60 -1.67
N ILE A 323 -16.87 -2.78 -1.20
CA ILE A 323 -15.42 -3.05 -1.18
C ILE A 323 -15.07 -3.42 0.26
N ARG A 324 -14.37 -4.52 0.46
CA ARG A 324 -13.79 -4.90 1.74
C ARG A 324 -12.28 -4.77 1.68
N GLY A 325 -11.71 -4.07 2.65
CA GLY A 325 -10.28 -4.04 2.93
C GLY A 325 -10.01 -4.70 4.26
N GLU A 326 -8.98 -5.53 4.35
CA GLU A 326 -8.55 -6.12 5.62
C GLU A 326 -7.03 -6.20 5.68
N ILE A 327 -6.48 -5.92 6.86
CA ILE A 327 -5.05 -6.09 7.08
C ILE A 327 -4.73 -7.58 7.20
N VAL A 328 -3.66 -8.01 6.54
CA VAL A 328 -3.10 -9.36 6.67
C VAL A 328 -1.75 -9.23 7.38
N PRO A 329 -1.72 -9.47 8.70
CA PRO A 329 -0.52 -9.23 9.49
C PRO A 329 0.62 -10.15 9.11
N GLY A 330 1.83 -9.60 8.97
CA GLY A 330 3.05 -10.33 8.70
C GLY A 330 2.97 -11.17 7.42
N ALA A 331 2.26 -10.67 6.40
CA ALA A 331 1.95 -11.41 5.18
C ALA A 331 3.16 -11.72 4.32
N LEU A 332 4.16 -10.83 4.33
CA LEU A 332 5.33 -10.90 3.46
C LEU A 332 6.62 -10.66 4.25
N TRP A 333 7.74 -11.16 3.71
CA TRP A 333 9.07 -10.81 4.15
C TRP A 333 9.66 -9.73 3.25
N PHE A 334 10.13 -8.66 3.84
CA PHE A 334 10.76 -7.54 3.17
C PHE A 334 12.14 -7.25 3.78
N ALA A 335 13.11 -6.85 2.94
CA ALA A 335 14.40 -6.36 3.40
C ALA A 335 14.70 -5.00 2.77
N ALA A 336 15.08 -4.01 3.59
CA ALA A 336 15.66 -2.76 3.12
C ALA A 336 17.10 -3.01 2.63
N LEU A 337 17.52 -2.36 1.53
CA LEU A 337 18.85 -2.48 0.92
C LEU A 337 19.71 -1.24 1.17
#